data_8c5b253e255a109edb98b9495183f32c
#
_entry.id   8c5b253e255a109edb98b9495183f32c
#
_cell.length_a   1.000
_cell.length_b   1.000
_cell.length_c   1.000
_cell.angle_alpha   90.00
_cell.angle_beta   90.00
_cell.angle_gamma   90.00
#
_symmetry.space_group_name_H-M   'P 1'
#
loop_
_entity.id
_entity.type
_entity.pdbx_description
1 polymer ?
#
loop_
_entity_poly.entity_id
_entity_poly.type
_entity_poly.pdbx_seq_one_letter_code
_entity_poly.pdbx_strand_id
1 'polypeptide(L)'
;MLHTVWLNIAAGASNILDTVLDIAASKYAIVCYLALLVLIIAVLVIVMLANSSKSGTAKAANVVIQNGSKGAPISVGTSGGTAEKARVETAAEAEENAPRFCMLSRIDENKRIYDARKYDVEVSLKRFCENFRNYAAAELRLYYDIKDIRRFIAGMAVSPIIILQGMSGTGKTSLAHAMGSFVRNTSTVIPVQPMWKERTDLLGYYNEFTKRFNETLLLEKMYEANYCKDIYVTVLDEMNIARVEYYFAEFLSLLELPNPDERYIDVVSDVWDTDPVQLKDGRIKLPVNMWFIGTANNDDSTFAISDKVYDRAMILNLDEKSERFVAPRTKPTPITAENFKRLTSEAMEEFELTGRNMKRLEELDKYLISHFHITFGNRIMKQIRQYVPVYVACGGEELEALDDILSKKIIRKLETQNPVYLRSAAEGLCQYLDDLFGYDRMILCKNAIRRLERNA
;
A
#
# COMPACT_ATOMS: atom_id res chain seq x y z
N MET A 1 -38.75 30.47 -55.79
CA MET A 1 -39.30 29.65 -54.71
C MET A 1 -39.09 28.14 -54.88
N LEU A 2 -39.35 27.55 -56.09
CA LEU A 2 -39.18 26.12 -56.31
C LEU A 2 -37.70 25.63 -56.23
N HIS A 3 -36.73 26.45 -56.68
CA HIS A 3 -35.31 26.10 -56.71
C HIS A 3 -34.68 26.00 -55.29
N THR A 4 -35.13 26.82 -54.36
CA THR A 4 -34.66 26.81 -52.93
C THR A 4 -35.22 25.62 -52.13
N VAL A 5 -36.44 25.18 -52.50
CA VAL A 5 -37.06 23.99 -51.88
C VAL A 5 -36.33 22.70 -52.27
N TRP A 6 -35.94 22.59 -53.55
CA TRP A 6 -35.18 21.44 -54.07
C TRP A 6 -33.79 21.34 -53.53
N LEU A 7 -33.10 22.46 -53.29
CA LEU A 7 -31.78 22.49 -52.65
C LEU A 7 -31.84 22.05 -51.17
N ASN A 8 -32.88 22.44 -50.46
CA ASN A 8 -33.03 22.01 -49.04
C ASN A 8 -33.43 20.53 -48.91
N ILE A 9 -34.20 19.99 -49.86
CA ILE A 9 -34.53 18.55 -49.89
C ILE A 9 -33.30 17.71 -50.24
N ALA A 10 -32.46 18.16 -51.17
CA ALA A 10 -31.22 17.49 -51.55
C ALA A 10 -30.19 17.50 -50.42
N ALA A 11 -30.05 18.61 -49.67
CA ALA A 11 -29.19 18.72 -48.52
C ALA A 11 -29.68 17.87 -47.32
N GLY A 12 -31.00 17.75 -47.16
CA GLY A 12 -31.59 16.85 -46.16
C GLY A 12 -31.36 15.37 -46.47
N ALA A 13 -31.43 15.00 -47.76
CA ALA A 13 -31.22 13.62 -48.20
C ALA A 13 -29.75 13.18 -48.08
N SER A 14 -28.78 14.08 -48.33
CA SER A 14 -27.35 13.77 -48.11
C SER A 14 -27.01 13.56 -46.63
N ASN A 15 -27.54 14.40 -45.74
CA ASN A 15 -27.32 14.23 -44.30
C ASN A 15 -27.92 12.92 -43.73
N ILE A 16 -29.08 12.51 -44.27
CA ILE A 16 -29.68 11.23 -43.87
C ILE A 16 -28.85 10.04 -44.39
N LEU A 17 -28.33 10.14 -45.61
CA LEU A 17 -27.50 9.11 -46.24
C LEU A 17 -26.16 8.94 -45.47
N ASP A 18 -25.54 10.05 -45.11
CA ASP A 18 -24.30 10.05 -44.29
C ASP A 18 -24.54 9.46 -42.88
N THR A 19 -25.65 9.79 -42.27
CA THR A 19 -26.01 9.22 -40.94
C THR A 19 -26.30 7.72 -41.03
N VAL A 20 -26.93 7.24 -42.07
CA VAL A 20 -27.20 5.81 -42.30
C VAL A 20 -25.91 5.05 -42.60
N LEU A 21 -24.98 5.65 -43.36
CA LEU A 21 -23.65 5.07 -43.63
C LEU A 21 -22.80 4.97 -42.37
N ASP A 22 -22.82 5.99 -41.53
CA ASP A 22 -22.12 5.97 -40.23
C ASP A 22 -22.69 4.92 -39.28
N ILE A 23 -24.00 4.76 -39.22
CA ILE A 23 -24.65 3.70 -38.41
C ILE A 23 -24.31 2.30 -38.94
N ALA A 24 -24.29 2.14 -40.29
CA ALA A 24 -23.91 0.88 -40.90
C ALA A 24 -22.43 0.55 -40.69
N ALA A 25 -21.52 1.52 -40.82
CA ALA A 25 -20.11 1.37 -40.53
C ALA A 25 -19.87 1.02 -39.05
N SER A 26 -20.58 1.62 -38.13
CA SER A 26 -20.54 1.31 -36.69
C SER A 26 -20.98 -0.13 -36.40
N LYS A 27 -22.03 -0.62 -37.01
CA LYS A 27 -22.50 -2.02 -36.88
C LYS A 27 -21.49 -3.04 -37.42
N TYR A 28 -20.87 -2.77 -38.53
CA TYR A 28 -19.83 -3.64 -39.07
C TYR A 28 -18.57 -3.62 -38.23
N ALA A 29 -18.19 -2.47 -37.68
CA ALA A 29 -17.08 -2.37 -36.73
C ALA A 29 -17.31 -3.23 -35.48
N ILE A 30 -18.52 -3.23 -34.91
CA ILE A 30 -18.89 -4.08 -33.77
C ILE A 30 -18.80 -5.57 -34.13
N VAL A 31 -19.30 -5.96 -35.32
CA VAL A 31 -19.22 -7.36 -35.77
C VAL A 31 -17.76 -7.79 -35.99
N CYS A 32 -16.91 -6.94 -36.56
CA CYS A 32 -15.49 -7.20 -36.73
C CYS A 32 -14.78 -7.32 -35.37
N TYR A 33 -15.12 -6.48 -34.39
CA TYR A 33 -14.58 -6.56 -33.03
C TYR A 33 -14.99 -7.86 -32.33
N LEU A 34 -16.23 -8.28 -32.42
CA LEU A 34 -16.71 -9.54 -31.86
C LEU A 34 -16.04 -10.75 -32.53
N ALA A 35 -15.87 -10.72 -33.87
CA ALA A 35 -15.16 -11.78 -34.57
C ALA A 35 -13.68 -11.88 -34.14
N LEU A 36 -13.01 -10.74 -33.97
CA LEU A 36 -11.62 -10.69 -33.45
C LEU A 36 -11.51 -11.24 -32.02
N LEU A 37 -12.47 -10.90 -31.18
CA LEU A 37 -12.51 -11.39 -29.78
C LEU A 37 -12.68 -12.91 -29.74
N VAL A 38 -13.58 -13.46 -30.55
CA VAL A 38 -13.78 -14.91 -30.66
C VAL A 38 -12.51 -15.61 -31.16
N LEU A 39 -11.82 -15.01 -32.11
CA LEU A 39 -10.57 -15.55 -32.66
C LEU A 39 -9.46 -15.56 -31.58
N ILE A 40 -9.36 -14.50 -30.82
CA ILE A 40 -8.40 -14.41 -29.68
C ILE A 40 -8.72 -15.49 -28.63
N ILE A 41 -9.97 -15.67 -28.27
CA ILE A 41 -10.39 -16.70 -27.32
C ILE A 41 -10.06 -18.10 -27.85
N ALA A 42 -10.31 -18.35 -29.12
CA ALA A 42 -10.00 -19.64 -29.75
C ALA A 42 -8.48 -19.92 -29.74
N VAL A 43 -7.64 -18.93 -30.02
CA VAL A 43 -6.18 -19.05 -29.94
C VAL A 43 -5.73 -19.32 -28.50
N LEU A 44 -6.28 -18.63 -27.50
CA LEU A 44 -5.97 -18.85 -26.09
C LEU A 44 -6.34 -20.27 -25.64
N VAL A 45 -7.50 -20.79 -26.07
CA VAL A 45 -7.92 -22.17 -25.76
C VAL A 45 -6.98 -23.18 -26.42
N ILE A 46 -6.56 -22.96 -27.67
CA ILE A 46 -5.61 -23.85 -28.35
C ILE A 46 -4.26 -23.83 -27.63
N VAL A 47 -3.75 -22.67 -27.20
CA VAL A 47 -2.50 -22.56 -26.45
C VAL A 47 -2.62 -23.24 -25.10
N MET A 48 -3.75 -23.12 -24.39
CA MET A 48 -3.99 -23.84 -23.13
C MET A 48 -4.01 -25.34 -23.32
N LEU A 49 -4.69 -25.86 -24.35
CA LEU A 49 -4.71 -27.27 -24.67
C LEU A 49 -3.35 -27.81 -25.11
N ALA A 50 -2.58 -27.04 -25.87
CA ALA A 50 -1.22 -27.38 -26.27
C ALA A 50 -0.23 -27.40 -25.10
N ASN A 51 -0.41 -26.51 -24.11
CA ASN A 51 0.39 -26.54 -22.87
C ASN A 51 -0.04 -27.66 -21.91
N SER A 52 -1.30 -28.02 -21.87
CA SER A 52 -1.82 -29.15 -21.09
C SER A 52 -1.29 -30.48 -21.63
N SER A 53 -1.09 -30.62 -22.94
CA SER A 53 -0.51 -31.83 -23.55
C SER A 53 1.00 -31.93 -23.35
N LYS A 54 1.70 -30.86 -23.00
CA LYS A 54 3.15 -30.88 -22.70
C LYS A 54 3.49 -31.24 -21.25
N SER A 55 2.55 -31.20 -20.34
CA SER A 55 2.76 -31.59 -18.92
C SER A 55 2.64 -33.11 -18.67
N GLY A 56 2.37 -33.89 -19.70
CA GLY A 56 2.11 -35.32 -19.59
C GLY A 56 3.26 -36.28 -19.96
N THR A 57 4.46 -35.80 -20.30
CA THR A 57 5.58 -36.68 -20.66
C THR A 57 6.93 -36.18 -20.15
N ALA A 58 7.16 -36.29 -18.84
CA ALA A 58 8.50 -36.37 -18.31
C ALA A 58 8.93 -37.83 -18.33
N LYS A 59 9.64 -38.26 -19.41
CA LYS A 59 10.29 -39.56 -19.53
C LYS A 59 11.43 -39.63 -18.54
N ALA A 60 11.35 -40.63 -17.64
CA ALA A 60 12.47 -41.10 -16.85
C ALA A 60 13.67 -41.50 -17.77
N ALA A 61 14.82 -40.90 -17.55
CA ALA A 61 16.07 -41.30 -18.16
C ALA A 61 16.56 -42.56 -17.47
N ASN A 62 16.49 -43.70 -18.18
CA ASN A 62 17.14 -44.96 -17.77
C ASN A 62 18.62 -44.85 -18.01
N VAL A 63 19.42 -44.89 -16.95
CA VAL A 63 20.84 -45.21 -17.00
C VAL A 63 20.99 -46.74 -17.10
N VAL A 64 21.45 -47.21 -18.26
CA VAL A 64 21.78 -48.61 -18.49
C VAL A 64 23.21 -48.87 -17.96
N ILE A 65 23.32 -49.67 -16.92
CA ILE A 65 24.59 -50.36 -16.59
C ILE A 65 24.42 -51.82 -17.03
N GLN A 66 25.17 -52.20 -18.09
CA GLN A 66 25.34 -53.59 -18.48
C GLN A 66 26.21 -54.29 -17.44
N ASN A 67 25.76 -55.44 -16.97
CA ASN A 67 26.63 -56.60 -16.82
C ASN A 67 25.82 -57.89 -16.80
N GLY A 68 26.25 -58.84 -17.62
CA GLY A 68 25.52 -60.06 -17.95
C GLY A 68 25.66 -61.19 -16.94
N SER A 69 24.76 -62.11 -17.02
CA SER A 69 24.92 -63.51 -17.34
C SER A 69 23.68 -64.37 -16.99
N LYS A 70 23.20 -65.10 -17.97
CA LYS A 70 22.57 -66.43 -18.04
C LYS A 70 21.74 -67.00 -16.86
N GLY A 71 20.53 -67.44 -17.19
CA GLY A 71 19.85 -68.56 -16.52
C GLY A 71 18.33 -68.42 -16.53
N ALA A 72 17.65 -69.29 -17.32
CA ALA A 72 16.21 -69.48 -17.46
C ALA A 72 15.62 -70.26 -16.27
N PRO A 73 14.30 -70.68 -16.31
CA PRO A 73 13.03 -69.91 -16.31
C PRO A 73 12.07 -70.39 -15.19
N ILE A 74 10.89 -69.78 -15.16
CA ILE A 74 9.58 -70.27 -14.59
C ILE A 74 9.34 -70.05 -13.10
N SER A 75 8.35 -69.21 -12.78
CA SER A 75 7.02 -69.60 -12.33
C SER A 75 6.13 -68.38 -12.07
N VAL A 76 4.89 -68.50 -12.55
CA VAL A 76 3.77 -67.58 -12.32
C VAL A 76 3.39 -67.70 -10.83
N GLY A 77 3.40 -66.54 -10.12
CA GLY A 77 2.88 -66.41 -8.77
C GLY A 77 2.17 -65.06 -8.65
N THR A 78 0.83 -65.11 -8.68
CA THR A 78 -0.09 -64.04 -8.31
C THR A 78 0.18 -63.54 -6.89
N SER A 79 0.70 -62.31 -6.77
CA SER A 79 0.61 -61.50 -5.54
C SER A 79 0.64 -60.02 -5.87
N GLY A 80 -0.47 -59.57 -6.45
CA GLY A 80 -0.73 -58.17 -6.72
C GLY A 80 -1.59 -57.50 -5.63
N GLY A 81 -1.13 -57.48 -4.40
CA GLY A 81 -1.93 -56.87 -3.33
C GLY A 81 -1.15 -56.02 -2.33
N THR A 82 0.14 -56.22 -2.21
CA THR A 82 0.96 -55.57 -1.15
C THR A 82 1.77 -54.38 -1.64
N ALA A 83 2.14 -54.37 -2.90
CA ALA A 83 2.96 -53.26 -3.45
C ALA A 83 2.10 -52.00 -3.79
N GLU A 84 0.84 -52.19 -4.11
CA GLU A 84 -0.08 -51.10 -4.40
C GLU A 84 -0.60 -50.44 -3.12
N LYS A 85 -0.83 -51.21 -2.04
CA LYS A 85 -1.15 -50.70 -0.71
C LYS A 85 0.02 -49.94 -0.10
N ALA A 86 1.25 -50.46 -0.18
CA ALA A 86 2.45 -49.78 0.32
C ALA A 86 2.77 -48.48 -0.50
N ARG A 87 2.42 -48.46 -1.78
CA ARG A 87 2.58 -47.22 -2.61
C ARG A 87 1.50 -46.18 -2.34
N VAL A 88 0.30 -46.59 -1.98
CA VAL A 88 -0.81 -45.70 -1.59
C VAL A 88 -0.60 -45.21 -0.16
N GLU A 89 -0.12 -46.02 0.76
CA GLU A 89 0.22 -45.62 2.13
C GLU A 89 1.42 -44.65 2.16
N THR A 90 2.50 -44.88 1.37
CA THR A 90 3.63 -43.94 1.29
C THR A 90 3.29 -42.65 0.55
N ALA A 91 2.33 -42.65 -0.38
CA ALA A 91 1.86 -41.41 -1.02
C ALA A 91 0.94 -40.62 -0.07
N ALA A 92 0.08 -41.30 0.70
CA ALA A 92 -0.78 -40.68 1.71
C ALA A 92 0.05 -40.11 2.89
N GLU A 93 1.06 -40.84 3.38
CA GLU A 93 2.00 -40.37 4.40
C GLU A 93 2.89 -39.20 3.88
N ALA A 94 3.25 -39.18 2.60
CA ALA A 94 3.99 -38.08 1.98
C ALA A 94 3.10 -36.84 1.78
N GLU A 95 1.82 -36.98 1.54
CA GLU A 95 0.86 -35.88 1.49
C GLU A 95 0.54 -35.35 2.90
N GLU A 96 0.46 -36.20 3.92
CA GLU A 96 0.21 -35.82 5.31
C GLU A 96 1.40 -35.10 5.96
N ASN A 97 2.62 -35.35 5.47
CA ASN A 97 3.85 -34.69 5.91
C ASN A 97 4.30 -33.51 5.01
N ALA A 98 3.53 -33.14 3.99
CA ALA A 98 3.86 -31.98 3.15
C ALA A 98 3.68 -30.68 3.95
N PRO A 99 4.66 -29.73 3.87
CA PRO A 99 4.53 -28.46 4.59
C PRO A 99 3.28 -27.71 4.11
N ARG A 100 2.46 -27.26 5.06
CA ARG A 100 1.23 -26.51 4.74
C ARG A 100 1.51 -25.09 4.23
N PHE A 101 2.72 -24.56 4.47
CA PHE A 101 3.22 -23.30 3.95
C PHE A 101 4.28 -23.56 2.88
N CYS A 102 4.03 -23.11 1.67
CA CYS A 102 4.97 -23.29 0.55
C CYS A 102 5.88 -22.09 0.33
N MET A 103 5.32 -20.88 0.41
CA MET A 103 6.07 -19.65 0.16
C MET A 103 6.99 -19.32 1.34
N LEU A 104 6.47 -19.39 2.56
CA LEU A 104 7.25 -19.10 3.77
C LEU A 104 8.40 -20.09 3.97
N SER A 105 8.17 -21.40 3.74
CA SER A 105 9.23 -22.42 3.83
C SER A 105 10.35 -22.16 2.80
N ARG A 106 9.99 -21.70 1.60
CA ARG A 106 11.00 -21.29 0.59
C ARG A 106 11.83 -20.10 1.04
N ILE A 107 11.26 -19.16 1.79
CA ILE A 107 12.01 -18.03 2.36
C ILE A 107 13.01 -18.55 3.39
N ASP A 108 12.62 -19.50 4.24
CA ASP A 108 13.53 -20.13 5.21
C ASP A 108 14.73 -20.81 4.53
N GLU A 109 14.49 -21.54 3.43
CA GLU A 109 15.55 -22.17 2.63
C GLU A 109 16.53 -21.13 2.05
N ASN A 110 16.01 -19.96 1.66
CA ASN A 110 16.77 -18.89 1.00
C ASN A 110 17.18 -17.75 1.96
N LYS A 111 17.04 -17.90 3.28
CA LYS A 111 17.29 -16.82 4.26
C LYS A 111 18.62 -16.11 4.13
N ARG A 112 19.66 -16.79 3.68
CA ARG A 112 21.01 -16.22 3.45
C ARG A 112 21.03 -15.09 2.42
N ILE A 113 20.08 -15.06 1.48
CA ILE A 113 19.96 -14.00 0.47
C ILE A 113 19.54 -12.69 1.14
N TYR A 114 18.68 -12.77 2.17
CA TYR A 114 18.17 -11.61 2.90
C TYR A 114 19.21 -11.01 3.85
N ASP A 115 20.08 -11.85 4.44
CA ASP A 115 21.17 -11.40 5.31
C ASP A 115 22.30 -10.68 4.55
N ALA A 116 22.42 -10.90 3.25
CA ALA A 116 23.56 -10.44 2.44
C ALA A 116 23.43 -8.98 1.95
N ARG A 117 22.32 -8.31 2.15
CA ARG A 117 22.11 -6.92 1.71
C ARG A 117 22.87 -5.95 2.63
N LYS A 118 24.11 -5.65 2.25
CA LYS A 118 25.03 -4.76 2.99
C LYS A 118 25.17 -3.42 2.28
N TYR A 119 24.16 -2.58 2.37
CA TYR A 119 24.32 -1.19 1.96
C TYR A 119 23.49 -0.29 2.86
N ASP A 120 24.19 0.63 3.46
CA ASP A 120 23.61 1.63 4.32
C ASP A 120 24.34 2.94 4.05
N VAL A 121 23.71 3.82 3.31
CA VAL A 121 24.33 5.07 2.88
C VAL A 121 24.15 6.08 4.00
N GLU A 122 25.25 6.65 4.48
CA GLU A 122 25.20 7.79 5.39
C GLU A 122 24.68 9.03 4.66
N VAL A 123 23.59 9.59 5.16
CA VAL A 123 22.90 10.72 4.57
C VAL A 123 22.14 11.50 5.65
N SER A 124 22.11 12.85 5.55
CA SER A 124 21.20 13.64 6.39
C SER A 124 19.76 13.55 5.86
N LEU A 125 18.76 13.77 6.74
CA LEU A 125 17.34 13.75 6.34
C LEU A 125 17.03 14.79 5.25
N LYS A 126 17.64 15.98 5.31
CA LYS A 126 17.52 17.00 4.26
C LYS A 126 17.99 16.46 2.91
N ARG A 127 19.19 15.88 2.88
CA ARG A 127 19.77 15.32 1.65
C ARG A 127 18.99 14.11 1.15
N PHE A 128 18.45 13.30 2.06
CA PHE A 128 17.60 12.17 1.72
C PHE A 128 16.33 12.62 0.99
N CYS A 129 15.65 13.67 1.49
CA CYS A 129 14.48 14.25 0.83
C CYS A 129 14.81 14.84 -0.55
N GLU A 130 15.91 15.61 -0.66
CA GLU A 130 16.36 16.18 -1.93
C GLU A 130 16.70 15.07 -2.95
N ASN A 131 17.43 14.05 -2.52
CA ASN A 131 17.80 12.90 -3.35
C ASN A 131 16.56 12.14 -3.81
N PHE A 132 15.60 11.89 -2.91
CA PHE A 132 14.37 11.20 -3.25
C PHE A 132 13.54 11.97 -4.28
N ARG A 133 13.35 13.28 -4.08
CA ARG A 133 12.67 14.15 -5.05
C ARG A 133 13.33 14.11 -6.43
N ASN A 134 14.65 14.27 -6.44
CA ASN A 134 15.44 14.29 -7.67
C ASN A 134 15.41 12.92 -8.38
N TYR A 135 15.52 11.82 -7.62
CA TYR A 135 15.42 10.46 -8.15
C TYR A 135 14.04 10.20 -8.78
N ALA A 136 12.95 10.56 -8.09
CA ALA A 136 11.61 10.42 -8.61
C ALA A 136 11.41 11.19 -9.92
N ALA A 137 11.91 12.42 -10.00
CA ALA A 137 11.79 13.26 -11.20
C ALA A 137 12.69 12.78 -12.35
N ALA A 138 13.97 12.50 -12.09
CA ALA A 138 14.95 12.20 -13.14
C ALA A 138 14.84 10.77 -13.68
N GLU A 139 14.61 9.78 -12.81
CA GLU A 139 14.60 8.36 -13.20
C GLU A 139 13.19 7.83 -13.47
N LEU A 140 12.18 8.29 -12.69
CA LEU A 140 10.81 7.78 -12.79
C LEU A 140 9.85 8.75 -13.50
N ARG A 141 10.28 9.99 -13.78
CA ARG A 141 9.45 11.08 -14.35
C ARG A 141 8.23 11.41 -13.48
N LEU A 142 8.37 11.25 -12.18
CA LEU A 142 7.38 11.58 -11.18
C LEU A 142 7.78 12.86 -10.46
N TYR A 143 6.93 13.87 -10.55
CA TYR A 143 7.23 15.20 -10.03
C TYR A 143 6.42 15.46 -8.77
N TYR A 144 7.11 15.74 -7.65
CA TYR A 144 6.52 16.07 -6.36
C TYR A 144 7.11 17.37 -5.83
N ASP A 145 6.31 18.15 -5.13
CA ASP A 145 6.83 19.28 -4.38
C ASP A 145 7.74 18.80 -3.24
N ILE A 146 8.79 19.58 -2.93
CA ILE A 146 9.71 19.21 -1.84
C ILE A 146 9.00 19.16 -0.48
N LYS A 147 7.94 19.95 -0.28
CA LYS A 147 7.16 19.95 0.94
C LYS A 147 6.40 18.63 1.11
N ASP A 148 5.87 18.05 0.03
CA ASP A 148 5.19 16.76 0.08
C ASP A 148 6.15 15.62 0.37
N ILE A 149 7.37 15.68 -0.21
CA ILE A 149 8.43 14.72 0.14
C ILE A 149 8.81 14.83 1.63
N ARG A 150 8.98 16.05 2.16
CA ARG A 150 9.28 16.27 3.59
C ARG A 150 8.16 15.75 4.49
N ARG A 151 6.90 16.03 4.13
CA ARG A 151 5.71 15.52 4.84
C ARG A 151 5.67 14.00 4.85
N PHE A 152 5.96 13.38 3.72
CA PHE A 152 5.99 11.93 3.59
C PHE A 152 7.06 11.31 4.48
N ILE A 153 8.30 11.82 4.44
CA ILE A 153 9.42 11.31 5.26
C ILE A 153 9.18 11.58 6.76
N ALA A 154 8.69 12.76 7.11
CA ALA A 154 8.30 13.06 8.50
C ALA A 154 7.13 12.17 8.97
N GLY A 155 6.19 11.87 8.09
CA GLY A 155 5.11 10.92 8.37
C GLY A 155 5.62 9.50 8.66
N MET A 156 6.58 9.01 7.88
CA MET A 156 7.23 7.70 8.11
C MET A 156 7.95 7.62 9.47
N ALA A 157 8.49 8.74 9.95
CA ALA A 157 9.14 8.78 11.27
C ALA A 157 8.17 8.65 12.43
N VAL A 158 6.92 9.10 12.26
CA VAL A 158 5.92 9.16 13.34
C VAL A 158 5.08 7.89 13.39
N SER A 159 4.70 7.36 12.22
CA SER A 159 3.79 6.22 12.15
C SER A 159 4.21 5.24 11.07
N PRO A 160 4.11 3.93 11.34
CA PRO A 160 4.25 2.91 10.31
C PRO A 160 3.05 2.87 9.35
N ILE A 161 2.02 3.69 9.58
CA ILE A 161 0.83 3.78 8.72
C ILE A 161 0.72 5.19 8.16
N ILE A 162 0.72 5.31 6.83
CA ILE A 162 0.52 6.57 6.11
C ILE A 162 -0.67 6.42 5.17
N ILE A 163 -1.51 7.42 5.11
CA ILE A 163 -2.63 7.49 4.18
C ILE A 163 -2.36 8.61 3.18
N LEU A 164 -2.22 8.25 1.91
CA LEU A 164 -2.11 9.17 0.80
C LEU A 164 -3.51 9.44 0.26
N GLN A 165 -4.01 10.65 0.47
CA GLN A 165 -5.34 11.07 0.01
C GLN A 165 -5.24 12.06 -1.15
N GLY A 166 -6.31 12.17 -1.94
CA GLY A 166 -6.43 13.13 -3.03
C GLY A 166 -7.18 12.58 -4.23
N MET A 167 -7.34 13.40 -5.25
CA MET A 167 -8.03 13.00 -6.49
C MET A 167 -7.31 11.87 -7.20
N SER A 168 -8.05 11.12 -8.03
CA SER A 168 -7.46 10.07 -8.85
C SER A 168 -6.41 10.64 -9.81
N GLY A 169 -5.29 9.91 -10.00
CA GLY A 169 -4.23 10.31 -10.92
C GLY A 169 -3.27 11.40 -10.40
N THR A 170 -3.28 11.75 -9.12
CA THR A 170 -2.30 12.68 -8.52
C THR A 170 -0.96 12.06 -8.15
N GLY A 171 -0.79 10.74 -8.35
CA GLY A 171 0.48 10.05 -8.13
C GLY A 171 0.65 9.41 -6.75
N LYS A 172 -0.45 9.14 -6.03
CA LYS A 172 -0.43 8.53 -4.69
C LYS A 172 0.32 7.20 -4.65
N THR A 173 -0.14 6.22 -5.41
CA THR A 173 0.49 4.88 -5.52
C THR A 173 1.92 5.00 -6.06
N SER A 174 2.14 5.92 -7.01
CA SER A 174 3.46 6.16 -7.60
C SER A 174 4.47 6.72 -6.60
N LEU A 175 4.06 7.55 -5.61
CA LEU A 175 4.95 8.06 -4.56
C LEU A 175 5.48 6.92 -3.68
N ALA A 176 4.58 6.04 -3.23
CA ALA A 176 4.96 4.89 -2.43
C ALA A 176 5.86 3.91 -3.21
N HIS A 177 5.56 3.70 -4.50
CA HIS A 177 6.39 2.87 -5.38
C HIS A 177 7.77 3.50 -5.60
N ALA A 178 7.83 4.80 -5.83
CA ALA A 178 9.09 5.53 -5.98
C ALA A 178 9.97 5.41 -4.72
N MET A 179 9.36 5.45 -3.52
CA MET A 179 10.10 5.28 -2.26
C MET A 179 10.73 3.90 -2.16
N GLY A 180 10.00 2.82 -2.45
CA GLY A 180 10.55 1.47 -2.47
C GLY A 180 11.73 1.34 -3.44
N SER A 181 11.59 1.86 -4.66
CA SER A 181 12.64 1.87 -5.67
C SER A 181 13.86 2.70 -5.23
N PHE A 182 13.63 3.84 -4.57
CA PHE A 182 14.69 4.72 -4.09
C PHE A 182 15.54 4.09 -2.99
N VAL A 183 14.92 3.34 -2.07
CA VAL A 183 15.65 2.60 -1.03
C VAL A 183 16.14 1.23 -1.49
N ARG A 184 15.99 0.89 -2.77
CA ARG A 184 16.35 -0.39 -3.39
C ARG A 184 15.61 -1.60 -2.82
N ASN A 185 14.44 -1.41 -2.29
CA ASN A 185 13.53 -2.50 -1.94
C ASN A 185 12.16 -2.22 -2.57
N THR A 186 11.86 -2.89 -3.67
CA THR A 186 10.63 -2.64 -4.45
C THR A 186 9.40 -2.73 -3.56
N SER A 187 8.56 -1.71 -3.62
CA SER A 187 7.30 -1.70 -2.87
C SER A 187 6.39 -2.83 -3.29
N THR A 188 5.68 -3.38 -2.32
CA THR A 188 4.66 -4.41 -2.53
C THR A 188 3.31 -3.73 -2.63
N VAL A 189 2.64 -3.86 -3.78
CA VAL A 189 1.30 -3.29 -3.98
C VAL A 189 0.25 -4.37 -3.79
N ILE A 190 -0.69 -4.11 -2.89
CA ILE A 190 -1.79 -5.00 -2.53
C ILE A 190 -3.09 -4.27 -2.87
N PRO A 191 -3.77 -4.64 -3.96
CA PRO A 191 -5.07 -4.07 -4.31
C PRO A 191 -6.12 -4.55 -3.30
N VAL A 192 -6.74 -3.61 -2.59
CA VAL A 192 -7.81 -3.92 -1.64
C VAL A 192 -9.07 -4.25 -2.42
N GLN A 193 -9.79 -5.28 -1.98
CA GLN A 193 -11.03 -5.71 -2.65
C GLN A 193 -12.27 -5.26 -1.86
N PRO A 194 -13.38 -4.93 -2.53
CA PRO A 194 -14.60 -4.45 -1.86
C PRO A 194 -15.20 -5.41 -0.83
N MET A 195 -14.89 -6.69 -0.96
CA MET A 195 -15.43 -7.76 -0.10
C MET A 195 -14.64 -7.96 1.20
N TRP A 196 -13.50 -7.31 1.36
CA TRP A 196 -12.63 -7.51 2.52
C TRP A 196 -13.29 -7.05 3.83
N LYS A 197 -13.25 -7.92 4.83
CA LYS A 197 -13.86 -7.68 6.15
C LYS A 197 -12.98 -8.14 7.31
N GLU A 198 -12.04 -9.06 7.06
CA GLU A 198 -11.28 -9.74 8.10
C GLU A 198 -9.79 -9.75 7.79
N ARG A 199 -8.97 -10.02 8.81
CA ARG A 199 -7.51 -10.15 8.64
C ARG A 199 -7.12 -11.28 7.67
N THR A 200 -7.95 -12.30 7.55
CA THR A 200 -7.75 -13.43 6.64
C THR A 200 -7.71 -13.01 5.17
N ASP A 201 -8.38 -11.91 4.83
CA ASP A 201 -8.29 -11.32 3.49
C ASP A 201 -6.88 -10.77 3.20
N LEU A 202 -6.15 -10.31 4.24
CA LEU A 202 -4.79 -9.81 4.14
C LEU A 202 -3.71 -10.89 4.27
N LEU A 203 -3.88 -11.83 5.21
CA LEU A 203 -2.84 -12.79 5.56
C LEU A 203 -3.03 -14.15 4.90
N GLY A 204 -4.25 -14.47 4.48
CA GLY A 204 -4.62 -15.78 3.99
C GLY A 204 -5.28 -16.65 5.06
N TYR A 205 -5.57 -17.87 4.69
CA TYR A 205 -6.29 -18.82 5.53
C TYR A 205 -5.90 -20.26 5.22
N TYR A 206 -6.08 -21.14 6.21
CA TYR A 206 -5.87 -22.56 6.04
C TYR A 206 -7.06 -23.20 5.29
N ASN A 207 -6.76 -23.96 4.25
CA ASN A 207 -7.75 -24.69 3.47
C ASN A 207 -7.79 -26.15 3.90
N GLU A 208 -8.87 -26.53 4.56
CA GLU A 208 -9.08 -27.89 5.09
C GLU A 208 -9.11 -28.99 4.02
N PHE A 209 -9.51 -28.66 2.80
CA PHE A 209 -9.58 -29.62 1.70
C PHE A 209 -8.22 -29.92 1.09
N THR A 210 -7.41 -28.88 0.90
CA THR A 210 -6.07 -29.02 0.30
C THR A 210 -4.98 -29.25 1.34
N LYS A 211 -5.31 -29.14 2.64
CA LYS A 211 -4.37 -29.20 3.76
C LYS A 211 -3.22 -28.19 3.63
N ARG A 212 -3.45 -27.09 2.94
CA ARG A 212 -2.48 -26.03 2.68
C ARG A 212 -3.00 -24.69 3.14
N PHE A 213 -2.08 -23.83 3.53
CA PHE A 213 -2.37 -22.43 3.81
C PHE A 213 -2.35 -21.63 2.49
N ASN A 214 -3.40 -20.87 2.22
CA ASN A 214 -3.44 -19.92 1.09
C ASN A 214 -2.67 -18.65 1.50
N GLU A 215 -1.36 -18.66 1.24
CA GLU A 215 -0.44 -17.60 1.61
C GLU A 215 -0.68 -16.37 0.72
N THR A 216 -0.79 -15.20 1.32
CA THR A 216 -0.91 -13.93 0.59
C THR A 216 0.45 -13.28 0.40
N LEU A 217 0.51 -12.36 -0.55
CA LEU A 217 1.71 -11.55 -0.77
C LEU A 217 2.10 -10.71 0.45
N LEU A 218 1.11 -10.24 1.25
CA LEU A 218 1.42 -9.53 2.50
C LEU A 218 2.11 -10.44 3.51
N LEU A 219 1.56 -11.63 3.73
CA LEU A 219 2.14 -12.59 4.67
C LEU A 219 3.57 -12.96 4.25
N GLU A 220 3.80 -13.23 2.96
CA GLU A 220 5.12 -13.48 2.39
C GLU A 220 6.10 -12.34 2.72
N LYS A 221 5.71 -11.08 2.44
CA LYS A 221 6.57 -9.92 2.66
C LYS A 221 6.77 -9.58 4.13
N MET A 222 5.82 -9.84 4.99
CA MET A 222 6.01 -9.75 6.44
C MET A 222 7.01 -10.78 6.94
N TYR A 223 6.93 -12.01 6.43
CA TYR A 223 7.84 -13.08 6.77
C TYR A 223 9.27 -12.78 6.31
N GLU A 224 9.44 -12.36 5.06
CA GLU A 224 10.72 -11.92 4.47
C GLU A 224 11.33 -10.74 5.25
N ALA A 225 10.52 -9.74 5.62
CA ALA A 225 10.96 -8.54 6.34
C ALA A 225 11.56 -8.85 7.72
N ASN A 226 11.13 -9.94 8.36
CA ASN A 226 11.72 -10.38 9.64
C ASN A 226 13.12 -10.97 9.50
N TYR A 227 13.59 -11.27 8.28
CA TYR A 227 14.95 -11.74 8.01
C TYR A 227 15.93 -10.62 7.64
N CYS A 228 15.45 -9.42 7.29
CA CYS A 228 16.33 -8.37 6.81
C CYS A 228 16.09 -7.01 7.48
N LYS A 229 17.01 -6.08 7.23
CA LYS A 229 16.98 -4.73 7.82
C LYS A 229 16.48 -3.66 6.85
N ASP A 230 16.16 -4.04 5.64
CA ASP A 230 15.69 -3.11 4.60
C ASP A 230 14.35 -2.48 4.97
N ILE A 231 14.09 -1.28 4.47
CA ILE A 231 12.78 -0.66 4.55
C ILE A 231 11.82 -1.37 3.61
N TYR A 232 10.72 -1.90 4.13
CA TYR A 232 9.62 -2.48 3.36
C TYR A 232 8.51 -1.46 3.23
N VAL A 233 8.13 -1.15 1.99
CA VAL A 233 6.99 -0.30 1.66
C VAL A 233 5.87 -1.18 1.14
N THR A 234 4.82 -1.34 1.92
CA THR A 234 3.63 -2.11 1.56
C THR A 234 2.48 -1.16 1.26
N VAL A 235 2.00 -1.17 0.03
CA VAL A 235 0.93 -0.28 -0.45
C VAL A 235 -0.40 -1.02 -0.39
N LEU A 236 -1.33 -0.52 0.39
CA LEU A 236 -2.73 -0.91 0.36
C LEU A 236 -3.44 0.00 -0.65
N ASP A 237 -3.54 -0.46 -1.89
CA ASP A 237 -4.07 0.37 -2.97
C ASP A 237 -5.59 0.42 -2.94
N GLU A 238 -6.13 1.63 -3.04
CA GLU A 238 -7.56 1.92 -2.86
C GLU A 238 -8.11 1.40 -1.51
N MET A 239 -7.36 1.66 -0.42
CA MET A 239 -7.63 1.08 0.89
C MET A 239 -9.05 1.30 1.41
N ASN A 240 -9.73 2.35 0.95
CA ASN A 240 -11.08 2.70 1.38
C ASN A 240 -12.20 2.19 0.46
N ILE A 241 -11.86 1.30 -0.50
CA ILE A 241 -12.90 0.55 -1.25
C ILE A 241 -13.60 -0.50 -0.38
N ALA A 242 -12.95 -0.90 0.73
CA ALA A 242 -13.52 -1.66 1.84
C ALA A 242 -13.33 -0.88 3.14
N ARG A 243 -14.04 -1.29 4.21
CA ARG A 243 -13.92 -0.61 5.52
C ARG A 243 -12.61 -0.97 6.20
N VAL A 244 -11.68 -0.02 6.22
CA VAL A 244 -10.32 -0.17 6.77
C VAL A 244 -10.34 -0.64 8.23
N GLU A 245 -11.25 -0.10 9.03
CA GLU A 245 -11.41 -0.43 10.45
C GLU A 245 -11.84 -1.89 10.71
N TYR A 246 -12.18 -2.66 9.68
CA TYR A 246 -12.53 -4.07 9.80
C TYR A 246 -11.33 -4.95 9.37
N TYR A 247 -10.95 -4.92 8.11
CA TYR A 247 -9.92 -5.83 7.60
C TYR A 247 -8.51 -5.50 8.16
N PHE A 248 -8.26 -4.26 8.59
CA PHE A 248 -6.98 -3.80 9.12
C PHE A 248 -7.00 -3.53 10.64
N ALA A 249 -8.08 -3.89 11.34
CA ALA A 249 -8.29 -3.58 12.76
C ALA A 249 -7.18 -4.09 13.67
N GLU A 250 -6.74 -5.32 13.47
CA GLU A 250 -5.72 -5.98 14.28
C GLU A 250 -4.36 -5.31 14.10
N PHE A 251 -3.98 -4.98 12.86
CA PHE A 251 -2.77 -4.21 12.56
C PHE A 251 -2.79 -2.84 13.25
N LEU A 252 -3.92 -2.12 13.17
CA LEU A 252 -4.08 -0.83 13.86
C LEU A 252 -3.84 -0.94 15.36
N SER A 253 -4.29 -2.01 15.99
CA SER A 253 -4.15 -2.24 17.43
C SER A 253 -2.72 -2.65 17.80
N LEU A 254 -2.12 -3.57 17.06
CA LEU A 254 -0.77 -4.05 17.32
C LEU A 254 0.29 -2.97 17.08
N LEU A 255 0.14 -2.14 16.05
CA LEU A 255 1.07 -1.06 15.74
C LEU A 255 1.10 0.05 16.81
N GLU A 256 0.08 0.13 17.68
CA GLU A 256 0.05 1.04 18.82
C GLU A 256 0.78 0.52 20.07
N LEU A 257 1.04 -0.78 20.16
CA LEU A 257 1.76 -1.33 21.30
C LEU A 257 3.14 -0.67 21.40
N PRO A 258 3.52 -0.15 22.60
CA PRO A 258 4.79 0.54 22.80
C PRO A 258 6.01 -0.35 22.52
N ASN A 259 5.90 -1.62 22.93
CA ASN A 259 6.95 -2.61 22.74
C ASN A 259 6.75 -3.37 21.42
N PRO A 260 7.64 -3.19 20.42
CA PRO A 260 7.56 -3.92 19.16
C PRO A 260 7.69 -5.44 19.29
N ASP A 261 8.30 -5.92 20.38
CA ASP A 261 8.49 -7.36 20.61
C ASP A 261 7.21 -8.08 21.04
N GLU A 262 6.17 -7.34 21.38
CA GLU A 262 4.85 -7.87 21.73
C GLU A 262 3.88 -7.89 20.54
N ARG A 263 4.30 -7.39 19.36
CA ARG A 263 3.46 -7.26 18.18
C ARG A 263 3.42 -8.54 17.37
N TYR A 264 2.56 -9.46 17.77
CA TYR A 264 2.33 -10.71 17.05
C TYR A 264 0.90 -10.78 16.54
N ILE A 265 0.74 -11.36 15.34
CA ILE A 265 -0.55 -11.58 14.72
C ILE A 265 -0.74 -13.08 14.48
N ASP A 266 -1.92 -13.60 14.82
CA ASP A 266 -2.21 -15.02 14.68
C ASP A 266 -2.40 -15.37 13.20
N VAL A 267 -1.73 -16.44 12.75
CA VAL A 267 -1.84 -16.97 11.38
C VAL A 267 -2.60 -18.29 11.40
N VAL A 268 -2.21 -19.19 12.28
CA VAL A 268 -2.85 -20.50 12.49
C VAL A 268 -3.02 -20.79 13.97
N SER A 269 -4.05 -21.58 14.32
CA SER A 269 -4.33 -22.00 15.69
C SER A 269 -3.49 -23.19 16.13
N ASP A 270 -3.22 -24.13 15.21
CA ASP A 270 -2.49 -25.35 15.48
C ASP A 270 -1.03 -25.20 15.01
N VAL A 271 -0.10 -25.76 15.77
CA VAL A 271 1.34 -25.74 15.45
C VAL A 271 1.76 -27.10 14.92
N TRP A 272 2.45 -27.10 13.77
CA TRP A 272 3.02 -28.30 13.18
C TRP A 272 4.56 -28.20 13.17
N ASP A 273 5.22 -29.35 13.35
CA ASP A 273 6.69 -29.40 13.31
C ASP A 273 7.29 -28.94 11.96
N THR A 274 6.48 -28.97 10.91
CA THR A 274 6.84 -28.54 9.55
C THR A 274 6.55 -27.06 9.29
N ASP A 275 6.06 -26.32 10.29
CA ASP A 275 5.77 -24.89 10.13
C ASP A 275 7.03 -24.06 9.96
N PRO A 276 6.95 -22.95 9.22
CA PRO A 276 8.06 -22.04 9.01
C PRO A 276 8.65 -21.48 10.31
N VAL A 277 9.97 -21.34 10.36
CA VAL A 277 10.76 -21.03 11.58
C VAL A 277 10.37 -19.70 12.26
N GLN A 278 9.91 -18.70 11.50
CA GLN A 278 9.49 -17.40 12.02
C GLN A 278 8.04 -17.38 12.54
N LEU A 279 7.28 -18.46 12.31
CA LEU A 279 5.97 -18.63 12.96
C LEU A 279 6.18 -19.21 14.36
N LYS A 280 6.02 -18.37 15.38
CA LYS A 280 6.15 -18.77 16.80
C LYS A 280 4.74 -19.01 17.37
N ASP A 281 4.48 -20.23 17.78
CA ASP A 281 3.16 -20.63 18.29
C ASP A 281 2.01 -20.26 17.32
N GLY A 282 2.21 -20.51 16.02
CA GLY A 282 1.24 -20.16 14.98
C GLY A 282 1.10 -18.67 14.67
N ARG A 283 1.98 -17.81 15.23
CA ARG A 283 1.94 -16.35 15.10
C ARG A 283 3.14 -15.79 14.38
N ILE A 284 2.94 -14.75 13.58
CA ILE A 284 4.00 -13.99 12.93
C ILE A 284 4.25 -12.67 13.68
N LYS A 285 5.51 -12.33 13.91
CA LYS A 285 5.88 -11.01 14.44
C LYS A 285 5.65 -9.95 13.36
N LEU A 286 5.00 -8.85 13.74
CA LEU A 286 4.83 -7.70 12.86
C LEU A 286 6.19 -7.01 12.65
N PRO A 287 6.69 -6.91 11.40
CA PRO A 287 8.02 -6.39 11.14
C PRO A 287 8.16 -4.92 11.53
N VAL A 288 9.22 -4.58 12.23
CA VAL A 288 9.52 -3.19 12.66
C VAL A 288 10.06 -2.31 11.53
N ASN A 289 10.41 -2.91 10.42
CA ASN A 289 10.98 -2.28 9.21
C ASN A 289 9.98 -2.20 8.05
N MET A 290 8.68 -2.41 8.32
CA MET A 290 7.61 -2.35 7.33
C MET A 290 6.71 -1.13 7.57
N TRP A 291 6.46 -0.37 6.50
CA TRP A 291 5.51 0.74 6.47
C TRP A 291 4.33 0.39 5.57
N PHE A 292 3.13 0.60 6.09
CA PHE A 292 1.87 0.43 5.37
C PHE A 292 1.44 1.79 4.81
N ILE A 293 1.34 1.89 3.51
CA ILE A 293 0.94 3.11 2.82
C ILE A 293 -0.39 2.86 2.13
N GLY A 294 -1.47 3.37 2.71
CA GLY A 294 -2.79 3.29 2.10
C GLY A 294 -3.00 4.40 1.08
N THR A 295 -3.50 4.09 -0.10
CA THR A 295 -4.01 5.12 -1.02
C THR A 295 -5.53 5.21 -0.86
N ALA A 296 -6.06 6.43 -0.77
CA ALA A 296 -7.48 6.66 -0.64
C ALA A 296 -7.94 7.72 -1.65
N ASN A 297 -9.05 7.44 -2.31
CA ASN A 297 -9.74 8.40 -3.15
C ASN A 297 -10.88 9.01 -2.34
N ASN A 298 -11.16 10.30 -2.58
CA ASN A 298 -12.27 11.02 -1.96
C ASN A 298 -13.48 11.05 -2.90
N ASP A 299 -13.88 9.88 -3.42
CA ASP A 299 -15.00 9.72 -4.37
C ASP A 299 -16.20 9.12 -3.64
N ASP A 300 -17.39 9.39 -4.12
CA ASP A 300 -18.65 8.89 -3.56
C ASP A 300 -18.79 7.36 -3.57
N SER A 301 -17.94 6.67 -4.34
CA SER A 301 -17.93 5.20 -4.47
C SER A 301 -17.15 4.48 -3.38
N THR A 302 -16.44 5.22 -2.49
CA THR A 302 -15.56 4.66 -1.46
C THR A 302 -16.10 4.91 -0.05
N PHE A 303 -15.65 4.09 0.92
CA PHE A 303 -16.03 4.29 2.31
C PHE A 303 -15.25 5.44 2.95
N ALA A 304 -15.92 6.19 3.83
CA ALA A 304 -15.24 7.15 4.69
C ALA A 304 -14.30 6.41 5.66
N ILE A 305 -13.08 6.90 5.76
CA ILE A 305 -12.10 6.36 6.72
C ILE A 305 -12.45 6.88 8.11
N SER A 306 -12.57 5.97 9.08
CA SER A 306 -12.96 6.31 10.44
C SER A 306 -11.87 7.06 11.21
N ASP A 307 -12.26 7.82 12.23
CA ASP A 307 -11.33 8.52 13.13
C ASP A 307 -10.34 7.57 13.82
N LYS A 308 -10.76 6.31 14.08
CA LYS A 308 -9.88 5.30 14.66
C LYS A 308 -8.63 5.02 13.80
N VAL A 309 -8.79 5.08 12.49
CA VAL A 309 -7.70 4.92 11.53
C VAL A 309 -6.89 6.22 11.42
N TYR A 310 -7.57 7.35 11.27
CA TYR A 310 -6.92 8.66 11.14
C TYR A 310 -6.08 9.05 12.36
N ASP A 311 -6.50 8.71 13.56
CA ASP A 311 -5.73 9.02 14.78
C ASP A 311 -4.40 8.24 14.83
N ARG A 312 -4.32 7.07 14.16
CA ARG A 312 -3.14 6.19 14.14
C ARG A 312 -2.22 6.43 12.96
N ALA A 313 -2.79 6.78 11.81
CA ALA A 313 -2.06 7.00 10.58
C ALA A 313 -1.57 8.45 10.46
N MET A 314 -0.48 8.68 9.74
CA MET A 314 -0.14 10.01 9.21
C MET A 314 -0.81 10.20 7.85
N ILE A 315 -1.27 11.43 7.59
CA ILE A 315 -2.06 11.74 6.39
C ILE A 315 -1.23 12.66 5.49
N LEU A 316 -1.18 12.35 4.22
CA LEU A 316 -0.61 13.20 3.19
C LEU A 316 -1.65 13.44 2.09
N ASN A 317 -2.06 14.70 1.93
CA ASN A 317 -2.93 15.10 0.85
C ASN A 317 -2.11 15.43 -0.39
N LEU A 318 -2.40 14.76 -1.50
CA LEU A 318 -1.82 15.00 -2.81
C LEU A 318 -2.95 15.49 -3.74
N ASP A 319 -3.40 16.72 -3.49
CA ASP A 319 -4.56 17.29 -4.20
C ASP A 319 -4.18 17.90 -5.55
N GLU A 320 -2.91 18.32 -5.72
CA GLU A 320 -2.42 18.98 -6.92
C GLU A 320 -1.25 18.22 -7.53
N LYS A 321 -1.17 18.25 -8.86
CA LYS A 321 0.01 17.76 -9.58
C LYS A 321 1.10 18.82 -9.52
N SER A 322 2.28 18.44 -9.08
CA SER A 322 3.44 19.32 -9.11
C SER A 322 3.86 19.61 -10.53
N GLU A 323 4.34 20.85 -10.76
CA GLU A 323 4.91 21.25 -12.04
C GLU A 323 6.17 20.46 -12.35
N ARG A 324 6.42 20.26 -13.64
CA ARG A 324 7.64 19.59 -14.11
C ARG A 324 8.85 20.50 -13.89
N PHE A 325 9.91 19.92 -13.37
CA PHE A 325 11.19 20.61 -13.19
C PHE A 325 12.34 19.73 -13.67
N VAL A 326 13.48 20.38 -13.97
CA VAL A 326 14.69 19.66 -14.34
C VAL A 326 15.41 19.23 -13.06
N ALA A 327 15.55 17.92 -12.87
CA ALA A 327 16.24 17.34 -11.73
C ALA A 327 17.60 16.76 -12.16
N PRO A 328 18.64 16.86 -11.33
CA PRO A 328 19.89 16.16 -11.56
C PRO A 328 19.66 14.64 -11.44
N ARG A 329 20.36 13.86 -12.27
CA ARG A 329 20.35 12.40 -12.12
C ARG A 329 20.85 12.02 -10.74
N THR A 330 20.04 11.29 -10.01
CA THR A 330 20.31 10.92 -8.63
C THR A 330 20.18 9.40 -8.49
N LYS A 331 21.21 8.78 -7.93
CA LYS A 331 21.17 7.32 -7.65
C LYS A 331 20.25 7.03 -6.50
N PRO A 332 19.68 5.81 -6.44
CA PRO A 332 19.01 5.32 -5.24
C PRO A 332 19.88 5.49 -4.00
N THR A 333 19.25 5.78 -2.87
CA THR A 333 19.91 5.94 -1.57
C THR A 333 19.41 4.84 -0.64
N PRO A 334 19.99 3.63 -0.73
CA PRO A 334 19.58 2.54 0.15
C PRO A 334 19.97 2.85 1.59
N ILE A 335 19.00 2.71 2.48
CA ILE A 335 19.13 2.94 3.91
C ILE A 335 18.38 1.85 4.66
N THR A 336 18.95 1.34 5.75
CA THR A 336 18.27 0.38 6.62
C THR A 336 17.19 1.08 7.45
N ALA A 337 16.18 0.31 7.88
CA ALA A 337 15.15 0.83 8.77
C ALA A 337 15.74 1.28 10.12
N GLU A 338 16.78 0.61 10.59
CA GLU A 338 17.52 0.96 11.81
C GLU A 338 18.19 2.33 11.67
N ASN A 339 18.91 2.56 10.55
CA ASN A 339 19.57 3.84 10.30
C ASN A 339 18.54 4.96 10.07
N PHE A 340 17.44 4.70 9.35
CA PHE A 340 16.36 5.67 9.22
C PHE A 340 15.78 6.08 10.58
N LYS A 341 15.52 5.11 11.47
CA LYS A 341 15.04 5.39 12.84
C LYS A 341 16.06 6.17 13.67
N ARG A 342 17.35 5.85 13.56
CA ARG A 342 18.41 6.60 14.20
C ARG A 342 18.42 8.07 13.78
N LEU A 343 18.42 8.33 12.46
CA LEU A 343 18.37 9.69 11.92
C LEU A 343 17.14 10.49 12.38
N THR A 344 15.99 9.82 12.45
CA THR A 344 14.76 10.48 12.90
C THR A 344 14.76 10.71 14.41
N SER A 345 15.35 9.83 15.21
CA SER A 345 15.50 10.03 16.66
C SER A 345 16.47 11.16 16.97
N GLU A 346 17.62 11.21 16.30
CA GLU A 346 18.57 12.31 16.40
C GLU A 346 17.92 13.67 16.03
N ALA A 347 17.09 13.68 14.97
CA ALA A 347 16.36 14.89 14.59
C ALA A 347 15.32 15.31 15.65
N MET A 348 14.67 14.39 16.34
CA MET A 348 13.72 14.69 17.42
C MET A 348 14.41 15.30 18.64
N GLU A 349 15.68 14.97 18.88
CA GLU A 349 16.48 15.55 19.96
C GLU A 349 17.10 16.92 19.56
N GLU A 350 17.56 17.05 18.30
CA GLU A 350 18.24 18.26 17.83
C GLU A 350 17.27 19.42 17.54
N PHE A 351 16.08 19.14 17.00
CA PHE A 351 15.10 20.13 16.54
C PHE A 351 13.82 20.12 17.39
N GLU A 352 13.96 20.11 18.70
CA GLU A 352 12.80 20.16 19.59
C GLU A 352 11.87 21.35 19.28
N LEU A 353 10.56 21.10 19.46
CA LEU A 353 9.54 22.13 19.28
C LEU A 353 9.82 23.33 20.19
N THR A 354 9.86 24.55 19.63
CA THR A 354 10.18 25.75 20.38
C THR A 354 9.16 26.00 21.50
N GLY A 355 9.66 26.47 22.67
CA GLY A 355 8.78 26.78 23.81
C GLY A 355 7.71 27.82 23.48
N ARG A 356 7.96 28.71 22.51
CA ARG A 356 6.98 29.66 22.00
C ARG A 356 5.82 28.95 21.29
N ASN A 357 6.13 28.02 20.39
CA ASN A 357 5.09 27.30 19.65
C ASN A 357 4.38 26.27 20.53
N MET A 358 5.05 25.73 21.55
CA MET A 358 4.38 24.90 22.58
C MET A 358 3.27 25.68 23.30
N LYS A 359 3.56 26.93 23.75
CA LYS A 359 2.54 27.79 24.39
C LYS A 359 1.38 28.11 23.44
N ARG A 360 1.69 28.39 22.16
CA ARG A 360 0.67 28.62 21.14
C ARG A 360 -0.25 27.41 20.95
N LEU A 361 0.31 26.21 20.96
CA LEU A 361 -0.50 24.97 20.90
C LEU A 361 -1.40 24.82 22.12
N GLU A 362 -0.91 25.12 23.32
CA GLU A 362 -1.73 25.09 24.55
C GLU A 362 -2.86 26.13 24.51
N GLU A 363 -2.61 27.32 23.97
CA GLU A 363 -3.62 28.35 23.80
C GLU A 363 -4.67 27.95 22.75
N LEU A 364 -4.24 27.36 21.62
CA LEU A 364 -5.13 26.82 20.61
C LEU A 364 -5.98 25.68 21.14
N ASP A 365 -5.42 24.77 21.94
CA ASP A 365 -6.17 23.67 22.56
C ASP A 365 -7.27 24.19 23.48
N LYS A 366 -6.97 25.19 24.34
CA LYS A 366 -7.97 25.84 25.19
C LYS A 366 -9.10 26.49 24.39
N TYR A 367 -8.75 27.17 23.28
CA TYR A 367 -9.74 27.77 22.41
C TYR A 367 -10.66 26.73 21.77
N LEU A 368 -10.08 25.64 21.25
CA LEU A 368 -10.82 24.56 20.60
C LEU A 368 -11.72 23.78 21.60
N ILE A 369 -11.25 23.57 22.83
CA ILE A 369 -12.06 22.98 23.90
C ILE A 369 -13.28 23.85 24.20
N SER A 370 -13.07 25.16 24.38
CA SER A 370 -14.15 26.08 24.79
C SER A 370 -15.21 26.31 23.70
N HIS A 371 -14.80 26.32 22.43
CA HIS A 371 -15.70 26.65 21.32
C HIS A 371 -16.20 25.41 20.56
N PHE A 372 -15.40 24.34 20.44
CA PHE A 372 -15.72 23.21 19.58
C PHE A 372 -15.73 21.86 20.32
N HIS A 373 -15.42 21.84 21.62
CA HIS A 373 -15.28 20.59 22.39
C HIS A 373 -14.27 19.60 21.79
N ILE A 374 -13.23 20.11 21.13
CA ILE A 374 -12.14 19.35 20.54
C ILE A 374 -10.88 19.59 21.36
N THR A 375 -10.15 18.51 21.66
CA THR A 375 -8.84 18.59 22.34
C THR A 375 -7.78 17.82 21.58
N PHE A 376 -6.52 18.21 21.73
CA PHE A 376 -5.39 17.54 21.10
C PHE A 376 -5.15 16.13 21.62
N GLY A 377 -5.35 15.92 22.91
CA GLY A 377 -5.05 14.63 23.54
C GLY A 377 -3.57 14.26 23.50
N ASN A 378 -3.17 13.31 24.36
CA ASN A 378 -1.76 12.91 24.51
C ASN A 378 -1.15 12.30 23.24
N ARG A 379 -1.95 11.53 22.46
CA ARG A 379 -1.49 10.90 21.23
C ARG A 379 -1.09 11.94 20.19
N ILE A 380 -1.95 12.92 19.94
CA ILE A 380 -1.70 13.96 18.94
C ILE A 380 -0.52 14.82 19.36
N MET A 381 -0.42 15.20 20.64
CA MET A 381 0.74 15.93 21.16
C MET A 381 2.05 15.14 21.00
N LYS A 382 2.02 13.82 21.22
CA LYS A 382 3.18 12.96 20.94
C LYS A 382 3.54 12.98 19.45
N GLN A 383 2.55 12.86 18.56
CA GLN A 383 2.78 12.92 17.11
C GLN A 383 3.34 14.27 16.67
N ILE A 384 2.86 15.40 17.20
CA ILE A 384 3.38 16.73 16.92
C ILE A 384 4.86 16.82 17.33
N ARG A 385 5.21 16.37 18.55
CA ARG A 385 6.59 16.38 19.05
C ARG A 385 7.54 15.48 18.27
N GLN A 386 7.05 14.51 17.52
CA GLN A 386 7.84 13.66 16.64
C GLN A 386 7.92 14.20 15.22
N TYR A 387 6.78 14.66 14.69
CA TYR A 387 6.64 15.11 13.31
C TYR A 387 7.40 16.39 13.01
N VAL A 388 7.21 17.41 13.86
CA VAL A 388 7.74 18.75 13.64
C VAL A 388 9.28 18.76 13.58
N PRO A 389 10.01 18.15 14.54
CA PRO A 389 11.46 18.09 14.48
C PRO A 389 11.99 17.40 13.23
N VAL A 390 11.39 16.26 12.86
CA VAL A 390 11.82 15.52 11.66
C VAL A 390 11.55 16.32 10.39
N TYR A 391 10.41 17.02 10.30
CA TYR A 391 10.13 17.89 9.16
C TYR A 391 11.15 19.03 9.03
N VAL A 392 11.56 19.62 10.15
CA VAL A 392 12.60 20.65 10.20
C VAL A 392 13.95 20.08 9.77
N ALA A 393 14.33 18.90 10.27
CA ALA A 393 15.55 18.20 9.86
C ALA A 393 15.55 17.82 8.37
N CYS A 394 14.38 17.62 7.77
CA CYS A 394 14.23 17.48 6.32
C CYS A 394 14.42 18.80 5.53
N GLY A 395 14.65 19.92 6.23
CA GLY A 395 14.88 21.25 5.65
C GLY A 395 13.61 22.08 5.47
N GLY A 396 12.54 21.78 6.22
CA GLY A 396 11.32 22.59 6.31
C GLY A 396 11.34 23.59 7.46
N GLU A 397 10.24 24.33 7.61
CA GLU A 397 10.05 25.28 8.72
C GLU A 397 9.10 24.68 9.77
N GLU A 398 9.31 25.05 11.06
CA GLU A 398 8.51 24.58 12.18
C GLU A 398 7.02 24.91 12.03
N LEU A 399 6.69 26.15 11.58
CA LEU A 399 5.30 26.57 11.36
C LEU A 399 4.64 25.84 10.17
N GLU A 400 5.40 25.51 9.12
CA GLU A 400 4.89 24.71 8.01
C GLU A 400 4.48 23.29 8.50
N ALA A 401 5.31 22.70 9.36
CA ALA A 401 5.03 21.39 9.95
C ALA A 401 3.81 21.44 10.86
N LEU A 402 3.68 22.47 11.68
CA LEU A 402 2.53 22.68 12.54
C LEU A 402 1.23 22.87 11.75
N ASP A 403 1.25 23.70 10.72
CA ASP A 403 0.11 23.91 9.82
C ASP A 403 -0.34 22.59 9.18
N ASP A 404 0.60 21.81 8.70
CA ASP A 404 0.32 20.52 8.09
C ASP A 404 -0.32 19.52 9.07
N ILE A 405 0.29 19.30 10.22
CA ILE A 405 -0.21 18.28 11.16
C ILE A 405 -1.52 18.73 11.84
N LEU A 406 -1.67 20.01 12.16
CA LEU A 406 -2.88 20.55 12.77
C LEU A 406 -4.07 20.50 11.79
N SER A 407 -3.85 20.84 10.52
CA SER A 407 -4.91 20.77 9.51
C SER A 407 -5.50 19.36 9.39
N LYS A 408 -4.65 18.33 9.48
CA LYS A 408 -5.01 16.93 9.27
C LYS A 408 -5.50 16.21 10.53
N LYS A 409 -4.99 16.57 11.69
CA LYS A 409 -5.31 15.88 12.95
C LYS A 409 -6.33 16.59 13.81
N ILE A 410 -6.38 17.91 13.73
CA ILE A 410 -7.23 18.74 14.59
C ILE A 410 -8.36 19.37 13.81
N ILE A 411 -8.05 20.17 12.80
CA ILE A 411 -9.07 20.92 12.03
C ILE A 411 -10.04 19.95 11.34
N ARG A 412 -9.56 18.80 10.86
CA ARG A 412 -10.42 17.75 10.30
C ARG A 412 -11.54 17.32 11.27
N LYS A 413 -11.31 17.31 12.59
CA LYS A 413 -12.33 16.92 13.57
C LYS A 413 -13.53 17.88 13.61
N LEU A 414 -13.39 19.07 13.03
CA LEU A 414 -14.51 19.99 12.84
C LEU A 414 -15.60 19.46 11.90
N GLU A 415 -15.29 18.46 11.05
CA GLU A 415 -16.27 17.78 10.19
C GLU A 415 -17.44 17.17 10.97
N THR A 416 -17.24 16.84 12.23
CA THR A 416 -18.28 16.26 13.10
C THR A 416 -19.14 17.31 13.81
N GLN A 417 -18.82 18.60 13.65
CA GLN A 417 -19.55 19.70 14.28
C GLN A 417 -20.87 20.00 13.57
N ASN A 418 -21.79 20.66 14.31
CA ASN A 418 -23.01 21.13 13.69
C ASN A 418 -22.69 22.12 12.56
N PRO A 419 -23.18 21.91 11.32
CA PRO A 419 -22.90 22.77 10.18
C PRO A 419 -23.23 24.25 10.40
N VAL A 420 -24.38 24.56 11.02
CA VAL A 420 -24.82 25.95 11.29
C VAL A 420 -23.86 26.64 12.26
N TYR A 421 -23.44 25.92 13.30
CA TYR A 421 -22.47 26.45 14.26
C TYR A 421 -21.11 26.66 13.61
N LEU A 422 -20.64 25.70 12.80
CA LEU A 422 -19.37 25.79 12.10
C LEU A 422 -19.30 27.02 11.19
N ARG A 423 -20.35 27.30 10.40
CA ARG A 423 -20.42 28.50 9.57
C ARG A 423 -20.27 29.79 10.38
N SER A 424 -20.91 29.86 11.57
CA SER A 424 -20.84 31.06 12.41
C SER A 424 -19.49 31.26 13.09
N ALA A 425 -18.73 30.17 13.33
CA ALA A 425 -17.51 30.19 14.11
C ALA A 425 -16.23 30.12 13.24
N ALA A 426 -16.35 29.76 11.96
CA ALA A 426 -15.22 29.52 11.05
C ALA A 426 -14.31 30.75 10.91
N GLU A 427 -14.88 31.93 10.66
CA GLU A 427 -14.10 33.17 10.50
C GLU A 427 -13.40 33.56 11.82
N GLY A 428 -14.05 33.41 12.96
CA GLY A 428 -13.43 33.64 14.27
C GLY A 428 -12.25 32.72 14.55
N LEU A 429 -12.35 31.45 14.15
CA LEU A 429 -11.24 30.51 14.27
C LEU A 429 -10.08 30.86 13.32
N CYS A 430 -10.38 31.26 12.08
CA CYS A 430 -9.35 31.73 11.15
C CYS A 430 -8.61 32.97 11.69
N GLN A 431 -9.34 33.95 12.22
CA GLN A 431 -8.76 35.14 12.84
C GLN A 431 -7.89 34.77 14.06
N TYR A 432 -8.36 33.88 14.92
CA TYR A 432 -7.61 33.42 16.07
C TYR A 432 -6.29 32.72 15.68
N LEU A 433 -6.30 31.93 14.60
CA LEU A 433 -5.07 31.33 14.07
C LEU A 433 -4.07 32.40 13.56
N ASP A 434 -4.55 33.45 12.90
CA ASP A 434 -3.71 34.57 12.46
C ASP A 434 -3.13 35.36 13.64
N ASP A 435 -3.92 35.62 14.68
CA ASP A 435 -3.45 36.29 15.91
C ASP A 435 -2.40 35.47 16.65
N LEU A 436 -2.57 34.15 16.68
CA LEU A 436 -1.69 33.25 17.43
C LEU A 436 -0.38 32.94 16.71
N PHE A 437 -0.44 32.62 15.42
CA PHE A 437 0.71 32.16 14.64
C PHE A 437 1.28 33.21 13.68
N GLY A 438 0.54 34.24 13.39
CA GLY A 438 0.85 35.30 12.44
C GLY A 438 0.06 35.18 11.15
N TYR A 439 -0.19 36.33 10.54
CA TYR A 439 -0.93 36.44 9.29
C TYR A 439 -0.32 35.55 8.20
N ASP A 440 -1.15 34.82 7.48
CA ASP A 440 -0.77 33.90 6.39
C ASP A 440 0.23 32.78 6.74
N ARG A 441 0.32 32.42 8.03
CA ARG A 441 1.20 31.29 8.43
C ARG A 441 0.50 29.94 8.47
N MET A 442 -0.80 29.91 8.83
CA MET A 442 -1.59 28.67 8.97
C MET A 442 -2.52 28.47 7.76
N ILE A 443 -1.94 28.41 6.56
CA ILE A 443 -2.69 28.40 5.30
C ILE A 443 -3.49 27.11 5.12
N LEU A 444 -2.89 25.95 5.43
CA LEU A 444 -3.54 24.65 5.29
C LEU A 444 -4.72 24.51 6.27
N CYS A 445 -4.53 24.95 7.50
CA CYS A 445 -5.61 24.97 8.51
C CYS A 445 -6.76 25.87 8.06
N LYS A 446 -6.47 27.10 7.64
CA LYS A 446 -7.50 28.03 7.17
C LYS A 446 -8.22 27.54 5.92
N ASN A 447 -7.50 26.93 4.96
CA ASN A 447 -8.12 26.34 3.78
C ASN A 447 -9.02 25.16 4.14
N ALA A 448 -8.61 24.34 5.11
CA ALA A 448 -9.43 23.23 5.61
C ALA A 448 -10.71 23.76 6.28
N ILE A 449 -10.62 24.77 7.15
CA ILE A 449 -11.77 25.42 7.80
C ILE A 449 -12.74 25.97 6.75
N ARG A 450 -12.26 26.74 5.77
CA ARG A 450 -13.09 27.32 4.71
C ARG A 450 -13.73 26.27 3.81
N ARG A 451 -13.05 25.12 3.60
CA ARG A 451 -13.64 24.00 2.87
C ARG A 451 -14.78 23.37 3.67
N LEU A 452 -14.59 23.16 4.96
CA LEU A 452 -15.64 22.63 5.84
C LEU A 452 -16.83 23.58 5.94
N GLU A 453 -16.60 24.87 6.06
CA GLU A 453 -17.63 25.91 6.04
C GLU A 453 -18.49 25.86 4.76
N ARG A 454 -17.87 25.69 3.60
CA ARG A 454 -18.60 25.61 2.31
C ARG A 454 -19.42 24.33 2.17
N ASN A 455 -18.96 23.23 2.79
CA ASN A 455 -19.64 21.93 2.72
C ASN A 455 -20.67 21.76 3.84
N ALA A 456 -20.65 22.62 4.86
CA ALA A 456 -21.61 22.67 5.94
C ALA A 456 -22.90 23.40 5.49
#